data_4d5323d2244a786b3e9fcf15b3448180
#
_entry.id   4d5323d2244a786b3e9fcf15b3448180
#
_cell.length_a   1.000
_cell.length_b   1.000
_cell.length_c   1.000
_cell.angle_alpha   90.00
_cell.angle_beta   90.00
_cell.angle_gamma   90.00
#
_symmetry.space_group_name_H-M   'P 1'
#
loop_
_entity.id
_entity.type
_entity.pdbx_description
1 polymer ?
#
loop_
_entity_poly.entity_id
_entity_poly.type
_entity_poly.pdbx_seq_one_letter_code
_entity_poly.pdbx_strand_id
1 'polypeptide(L)'
;MTELNHQSILTTICIPTKSPCVFPLNSVSIEMDRKELVPACKSAFRHAKPLFCTAMLPDREAVRTPSDSYDNGCLASIEQIIVRPDGTLQLLLRGVCRAHALRYLKKGEGSFYATVFSIAEEPARDPAAELALIREVQSIYARYTRALPSRPSAELQAAVDALEQSGPLADFIAMHILQNPEQKQKIIDATDPFERLRTVASLLLGDTEILELQKNIHKRVKEQVERSQKEFFLREQLRVIQNELGRGGAAEEEEDGEFYEDADDIGEYQSS
;
A
#
# COMPACT_ATOMS: atom_id res chain seq x y z
N MET A 1 1.95 -25.66 -22.38
CA MET A 1 2.63 -24.86 -21.34
C MET A 1 4.10 -24.85 -21.73
N THR A 2 4.56 -23.77 -22.31
CA THR A 2 5.96 -23.63 -22.73
C THR A 2 6.77 -23.37 -21.47
N GLU A 3 7.67 -24.29 -21.14
CA GLU A 3 8.58 -24.17 -20.00
C GLU A 3 9.51 -22.97 -20.21
N LEU A 4 9.16 -21.83 -19.67
CA LEU A 4 10.02 -20.64 -19.58
C LEU A 4 11.04 -20.77 -18.42
N ASN A 5 11.44 -21.99 -18.12
CA ASN A 5 12.37 -22.31 -17.03
C ASN A 5 13.85 -22.13 -17.40
N HIS A 6 14.16 -21.67 -18.61
CA HIS A 6 15.53 -21.33 -19.02
C HIS A 6 15.65 -19.84 -19.27
N GLN A 7 16.79 -19.27 -18.88
CA GLN A 7 17.16 -17.89 -19.19
C GLN A 7 16.95 -17.64 -20.69
N SER A 8 15.88 -16.93 -21.03
CA SER A 8 15.49 -16.68 -22.42
C SER A 8 15.35 -15.18 -22.66
N ILE A 9 15.80 -14.76 -23.84
CA ILE A 9 15.59 -13.37 -24.29
C ILE A 9 14.37 -13.37 -25.22
N LEU A 10 13.42 -12.51 -24.93
CA LEU A 10 12.24 -12.36 -25.77
C LEU A 10 11.85 -10.88 -25.92
N THR A 11 11.21 -10.56 -27.04
CA THR A 11 10.62 -9.23 -27.25
C THR A 11 9.11 -9.36 -27.15
N THR A 12 8.54 -8.60 -26.22
CA THR A 12 7.11 -8.64 -25.93
C THR A 12 6.54 -7.26 -25.61
N ILE A 13 5.21 -7.19 -25.50
CA ILE A 13 4.49 -5.97 -25.11
C ILE A 13 4.86 -5.61 -23.68
N CYS A 14 5.20 -4.34 -23.46
CA CYS A 14 5.44 -3.78 -22.14
C CYS A 14 4.16 -3.11 -21.63
N ILE A 15 3.73 -3.51 -20.44
CA ILE A 15 2.59 -2.94 -19.71
C ILE A 15 3.13 -2.19 -18.49
N PRO A 16 3.31 -0.88 -18.59
CA PRO A 16 3.70 -0.09 -17.43
C PRO A 16 2.49 0.14 -16.53
N THR A 17 2.67 -0.08 -15.24
CA THR A 17 1.67 0.12 -14.19
C THR A 17 2.14 1.19 -13.19
N LYS A 18 1.20 1.83 -12.46
CA LYS A 18 1.56 2.85 -11.46
C LYS A 18 2.36 2.27 -10.28
N SER A 19 2.16 1.00 -9.98
CA SER A 19 2.84 0.28 -8.91
C SER A 19 3.13 -1.14 -9.38
N PRO A 20 4.20 -1.79 -8.89
CA PRO A 20 4.38 -3.22 -9.12
C PRO A 20 3.16 -3.99 -8.62
N CYS A 21 2.45 -4.62 -9.54
CA CYS A 21 1.20 -5.33 -9.23
C CYS A 21 1.23 -6.80 -9.65
N VAL A 22 2.19 -7.20 -10.49
CA VAL A 22 2.34 -8.58 -10.97
C VAL A 22 3.59 -9.18 -10.37
N PHE A 23 3.39 -10.28 -9.64
CA PHE A 23 4.46 -11.08 -9.03
C PHE A 23 4.39 -12.52 -9.55
N PRO A 24 5.51 -13.25 -9.63
CA PRO A 24 5.51 -14.64 -10.05
C PRO A 24 4.50 -15.50 -9.27
N LEU A 25 3.89 -16.45 -9.96
CA LEU A 25 2.90 -17.41 -9.44
C LEU A 25 1.58 -16.81 -8.93
N ASN A 26 1.44 -15.48 -8.92
CA ASN A 26 0.24 -14.80 -8.46
C ASN A 26 -0.60 -14.30 -9.64
N SER A 27 -1.92 -14.27 -9.46
CA SER A 27 -2.87 -13.73 -10.45
C SER A 27 -3.42 -12.39 -10.00
N VAL A 28 -3.55 -11.45 -10.93
CA VAL A 28 -4.05 -10.09 -10.69
C VAL A 28 -4.93 -9.61 -11.83
N SER A 29 -6.00 -8.93 -11.51
CA SER A 29 -6.81 -8.19 -12.50
C SER A 29 -6.35 -6.75 -12.57
N ILE A 30 -5.97 -6.29 -13.77
CA ILE A 30 -5.60 -4.91 -14.03
C ILE A 30 -6.58 -4.29 -15.02
N GLU A 31 -6.92 -3.02 -14.79
CA GLU A 31 -7.74 -2.23 -15.70
C GLU A 31 -6.91 -1.06 -16.24
N MET A 32 -7.06 -0.78 -17.53
CA MET A 32 -6.38 0.32 -18.17
C MET A 32 -7.22 0.92 -19.31
N ASP A 33 -7.26 2.24 -19.36
CA ASP A 33 -7.85 2.99 -20.47
C ASP A 33 -6.79 3.25 -21.56
N ARG A 34 -6.42 2.16 -22.26
CA ARG A 34 -5.40 2.19 -23.32
C ARG A 34 -5.83 1.38 -24.50
N LYS A 35 -6.71 1.99 -25.31
CA LYS A 35 -7.35 1.36 -26.49
C LYS A 35 -6.32 0.88 -27.51
N GLU A 36 -5.17 1.58 -27.61
CA GLU A 36 -4.07 1.23 -28.49
C GLU A 36 -3.42 -0.11 -28.18
N LEU A 37 -3.55 -0.59 -26.94
CA LEU A 37 -2.97 -1.89 -26.51
C LEU A 37 -3.92 -3.07 -26.82
N VAL A 38 -5.21 -2.83 -27.06
CA VAL A 38 -6.21 -3.90 -27.25
C VAL A 38 -5.82 -4.88 -28.36
N PRO A 39 -5.43 -4.46 -29.58
CA PRO A 39 -5.05 -5.39 -30.65
C PRO A 39 -3.83 -6.24 -30.27
N ALA A 40 -2.85 -5.59 -29.63
CA ALA A 40 -1.60 -6.23 -29.24
C ALA A 40 -1.83 -7.26 -28.12
N CYS A 41 -2.62 -6.94 -27.08
CA CYS A 41 -2.99 -7.86 -26.02
C CYS A 41 -3.84 -9.02 -26.52
N LYS A 42 -4.81 -8.79 -27.42
CA LYS A 42 -5.57 -9.86 -28.08
C LYS A 42 -4.69 -10.79 -28.90
N SER A 43 -3.68 -10.24 -29.59
CA SER A 43 -2.69 -11.04 -30.33
C SER A 43 -1.84 -11.87 -29.37
N ALA A 44 -1.33 -11.28 -28.29
CA ALA A 44 -0.54 -11.98 -27.28
C ALA A 44 -1.34 -13.13 -26.64
N PHE A 45 -2.60 -12.87 -26.28
CA PHE A 45 -3.50 -13.91 -25.73
C PHE A 45 -3.70 -15.09 -26.69
N ARG A 46 -4.02 -14.82 -27.96
CA ARG A 46 -4.23 -15.87 -28.97
C ARG A 46 -3.00 -16.75 -29.22
N HIS A 47 -1.82 -16.18 -29.11
CA HIS A 47 -0.55 -16.88 -29.36
C HIS A 47 0.16 -17.32 -28.08
N ALA A 48 -0.51 -17.24 -26.92
CA ALA A 48 0.03 -17.56 -25.61
C ALA A 48 1.39 -16.89 -25.31
N LYS A 49 1.58 -15.64 -25.82
CA LYS A 49 2.80 -14.87 -25.59
C LYS A 49 2.68 -14.11 -24.27
N PRO A 50 3.70 -14.19 -23.39
CA PRO A 50 3.68 -13.43 -22.16
C PRO A 50 3.82 -11.93 -22.44
N LEU A 51 3.32 -11.10 -21.50
CA LEU A 51 3.52 -9.67 -21.44
C LEU A 51 4.65 -9.36 -20.44
N PHE A 52 5.33 -8.24 -20.61
CA PHE A 52 6.25 -7.72 -19.60
C PHE A 52 5.54 -6.61 -18.82
N CYS A 53 5.32 -6.85 -17.53
CA CYS A 53 4.71 -5.90 -16.61
C CYS A 53 5.80 -5.27 -15.76
N THR A 54 5.86 -3.93 -15.76
CA THR A 54 6.81 -3.15 -14.96
C THR A 54 6.11 -1.94 -14.34
N ALA A 55 6.69 -1.35 -13.30
CA ALA A 55 6.15 -0.15 -12.67
C ALA A 55 6.78 1.13 -13.26
N MET A 56 6.01 2.22 -13.18
CA MET A 56 6.52 3.55 -13.45
C MET A 56 7.44 4.01 -12.32
N LEU A 57 8.41 4.87 -12.65
CA LEU A 57 9.22 5.56 -11.66
C LEU A 57 8.36 6.51 -10.82
N PRO A 58 8.67 6.72 -9.52
CA PRO A 58 7.82 7.48 -8.58
C PRO A 58 7.49 8.90 -9.04
N ASP A 59 8.45 9.57 -9.69
CA ASP A 59 8.33 10.97 -10.10
C ASP A 59 7.61 11.16 -11.45
N ARG A 60 6.95 10.12 -11.97
CA ARG A 60 6.29 10.14 -13.27
C ARG A 60 4.78 10.01 -13.15
N GLU A 61 4.06 10.91 -13.82
CA GLU A 61 2.59 10.85 -13.88
C GLU A 61 2.09 9.90 -14.99
N ALA A 62 2.88 9.75 -16.05
CA ALA A 62 2.56 8.87 -17.16
C ALA A 62 3.84 8.38 -17.86
N VAL A 63 3.79 7.18 -18.41
CA VAL A 63 4.88 6.65 -19.24
C VAL A 63 4.82 7.27 -20.62
N ARG A 64 5.69 8.22 -20.89
CA ARG A 64 5.88 8.87 -22.21
C ARG A 64 7.05 8.28 -22.96
N THR A 65 8.05 7.86 -22.22
CA THR A 65 9.28 7.24 -22.74
C THR A 65 9.55 5.94 -21.96
N PRO A 66 10.28 5.00 -22.54
CA PRO A 66 10.65 3.76 -21.87
C PRO A 66 11.43 3.97 -20.57
N SER A 67 12.24 5.04 -20.50
CA SER A 67 13.01 5.41 -19.31
C SER A 67 12.17 5.94 -18.14
N ASP A 68 10.86 6.03 -18.30
CA ASP A 68 9.92 6.39 -17.22
C ASP A 68 9.49 5.19 -16.38
N SER A 69 9.99 3.99 -16.69
CA SER A 69 9.67 2.73 -16.01
C SER A 69 10.92 2.07 -15.45
N TYR A 70 10.73 1.23 -14.43
CA TYR A 70 11.79 0.37 -13.92
C TYR A 70 12.18 -0.69 -14.98
N ASP A 71 13.46 -1.09 -15.00
CA ASP A 71 13.93 -2.15 -15.88
C ASP A 71 13.59 -3.56 -15.38
N ASN A 72 13.39 -3.70 -14.07
CA ASN A 72 12.96 -4.96 -13.48
C ASN A 72 11.43 -5.03 -13.38
N GLY A 73 10.88 -6.18 -13.73
CA GLY A 73 9.46 -6.44 -13.72
C GLY A 73 9.15 -7.94 -13.73
N CYS A 74 7.95 -8.27 -14.15
CA CYS A 74 7.47 -9.64 -14.22
C CYS A 74 6.93 -9.95 -15.61
N LEU A 75 7.31 -11.11 -16.16
CA LEU A 75 6.60 -11.71 -17.29
C LEU A 75 5.30 -12.31 -16.79
N ALA A 76 4.21 -12.02 -17.50
CA ALA A 76 2.88 -12.49 -17.14
C ALA A 76 2.16 -13.11 -18.35
N SER A 77 1.45 -14.18 -18.14
CA SER A 77 0.50 -14.73 -19.09
C SER A 77 -0.86 -14.08 -18.92
N ILE A 78 -1.59 -13.89 -20.02
CA ILE A 78 -2.96 -13.41 -19.99
C ILE A 78 -3.86 -14.64 -19.78
N GLU A 79 -4.60 -14.69 -18.66
CA GLU A 79 -5.60 -15.75 -18.41
C GLU A 79 -6.96 -15.35 -18.98
N GLN A 80 -7.31 -14.06 -18.91
CA GLN A 80 -8.57 -13.53 -19.44
C GLN A 80 -8.39 -12.10 -19.96
N ILE A 81 -9.14 -11.78 -21.01
CA ILE A 81 -9.19 -10.44 -21.59
C ILE A 81 -10.64 -10.01 -21.79
N ILE A 82 -10.98 -8.87 -21.22
CA ILE A 82 -12.30 -8.24 -21.37
C ILE A 82 -12.09 -6.83 -21.91
N VAL A 83 -12.80 -6.51 -22.99
CA VAL A 83 -12.84 -5.14 -23.53
C VAL A 83 -14.24 -4.61 -23.28
N ARG A 84 -14.35 -3.57 -22.47
CA ARG A 84 -15.63 -2.94 -22.16
C ARG A 84 -16.11 -2.07 -23.32
N PRO A 85 -17.42 -1.75 -23.40
CA PRO A 85 -17.96 -0.90 -24.46
C PRO A 85 -17.34 0.51 -24.54
N ASP A 86 -16.85 1.04 -23.41
CA ASP A 86 -16.15 2.32 -23.32
C ASP A 86 -14.70 2.25 -23.84
N GLY A 87 -14.21 1.03 -24.13
CA GLY A 87 -12.86 0.75 -24.61
C GLY A 87 -11.87 0.44 -23.49
N THR A 88 -12.29 0.42 -22.22
CA THR A 88 -11.45 0.00 -21.09
C THR A 88 -11.05 -1.46 -21.28
N LEU A 89 -9.75 -1.72 -21.13
CA LEU A 89 -9.15 -3.04 -21.22
C LEU A 89 -8.97 -3.61 -19.81
N GLN A 90 -9.63 -4.73 -19.53
CA GLN A 90 -9.41 -5.49 -18.30
C GLN A 90 -8.70 -6.79 -18.63
N LEU A 91 -7.56 -7.02 -17.95
CA LEU A 91 -6.72 -8.20 -18.12
C LEU A 91 -6.64 -8.94 -16.78
N LEU A 92 -6.94 -10.25 -16.80
CA LEU A 92 -6.53 -11.15 -15.73
C LEU A 92 -5.16 -11.70 -16.13
N LEU A 93 -4.14 -11.36 -15.36
CA LEU A 93 -2.76 -11.73 -15.59
C LEU A 93 -2.28 -12.71 -14.52
N ARG A 94 -1.50 -13.70 -14.93
CA ARG A 94 -0.77 -14.58 -14.03
C ARG A 94 0.71 -14.35 -14.22
N GLY A 95 1.42 -13.98 -13.15
CA GLY A 95 2.87 -13.85 -13.16
C GLY A 95 3.55 -15.19 -13.42
N VAL A 96 4.55 -15.18 -14.29
CA VAL A 96 5.31 -16.35 -14.70
C VAL A 96 6.69 -16.35 -14.02
N CYS A 97 7.49 -15.34 -14.28
CA CYS A 97 8.83 -15.18 -13.73
C CYS A 97 9.25 -13.72 -13.75
N ARG A 98 10.28 -13.39 -12.99
CA ARG A 98 10.95 -12.08 -13.08
C ARG A 98 11.66 -11.92 -14.40
N ALA A 99 11.77 -10.68 -14.85
CA ALA A 99 12.52 -10.34 -16.05
C ALA A 99 13.14 -8.95 -15.94
N HIS A 100 14.25 -8.78 -16.65
CA HIS A 100 14.96 -7.50 -16.76
C HIS A 100 14.88 -7.00 -18.20
N ALA A 101 14.52 -5.75 -18.39
CA ALA A 101 14.45 -5.11 -19.70
C ALA A 101 15.85 -4.71 -20.17
N LEU A 102 16.28 -5.31 -21.28
CA LEU A 102 17.56 -4.97 -21.93
C LEU A 102 17.44 -3.73 -22.81
N ARG A 103 16.29 -3.55 -23.43
CA ARG A 103 15.96 -2.38 -24.22
C ARG A 103 14.47 -2.25 -24.43
N TYR A 104 14.05 -1.03 -24.67
CA TYR A 104 12.67 -0.70 -25.01
C TYR A 104 12.55 -0.27 -26.47
N LEU A 105 11.41 -0.58 -27.07
CA LEU A 105 11.08 -0.24 -28.44
C LEU A 105 9.70 0.43 -28.46
N LYS A 106 9.62 1.62 -29.02
CA LYS A 106 8.32 2.27 -29.26
C LYS A 106 7.77 1.79 -30.61
N LYS A 107 6.54 1.26 -30.62
CA LYS A 107 5.89 0.80 -31.85
C LYS A 107 4.52 1.47 -31.98
N GLY A 108 4.44 2.51 -32.80
CA GLY A 108 3.24 3.33 -32.94
C GLY A 108 3.02 4.30 -31.79
N GLU A 109 1.87 4.95 -31.77
CA GLU A 109 1.48 5.83 -30.69
C GLU A 109 0.99 4.99 -29.48
N GLY A 110 1.63 5.19 -28.32
CA GLY A 110 1.20 4.60 -27.04
C GLY A 110 1.58 3.15 -26.77
N SER A 111 2.15 2.40 -27.73
CA SER A 111 2.54 1.00 -27.52
C SER A 111 4.04 0.86 -27.33
N PHE A 112 4.43 0.25 -26.19
CA PHE A 112 5.83 -0.07 -25.89
C PHE A 112 6.04 -1.58 -25.95
N TYR A 113 7.20 -1.96 -26.49
CA TYR A 113 7.72 -3.32 -26.47
C TYR A 113 9.03 -3.31 -25.71
N ALA A 114 9.31 -4.36 -24.97
CA ALA A 114 10.57 -4.56 -24.31
C ALA A 114 11.22 -5.84 -24.81
N THR A 115 12.52 -5.79 -25.06
CA THR A 115 13.35 -6.98 -25.16
C THR A 115 13.82 -7.28 -23.76
N VAL A 116 13.37 -8.38 -23.19
CA VAL A 116 13.60 -8.75 -21.80
C VAL A 116 14.35 -10.06 -21.70
N PHE A 117 15.10 -10.15 -20.61
CA PHE A 117 15.79 -11.36 -20.19
C PHE A 117 15.04 -11.96 -18.99
N SER A 118 14.60 -13.21 -19.10
CA SER A 118 13.92 -13.90 -18.01
C SER A 118 14.92 -14.35 -16.93
N ILE A 119 14.59 -14.07 -15.67
CA ILE A 119 15.40 -14.44 -14.51
C ILE A 119 14.83 -15.72 -13.92
N ALA A 120 15.62 -16.81 -13.98
CA ALA A 120 15.27 -18.07 -13.34
C ALA A 120 15.46 -17.92 -11.83
N GLU A 121 14.55 -18.52 -11.07
CA GLU A 121 14.68 -18.60 -9.61
C GLU A 121 15.60 -19.74 -9.23
N GLU A 122 16.66 -19.46 -8.48
CA GLU A 122 17.55 -20.47 -7.97
C GLU A 122 16.97 -21.11 -6.70
N PRO A 123 17.09 -22.44 -6.52
CA PRO A 123 16.68 -23.08 -5.29
C PRO A 123 17.55 -22.62 -4.11
N ALA A 124 16.99 -22.69 -2.91
CA ALA A 124 17.73 -22.34 -1.69
C ALA A 124 18.99 -23.18 -1.52
N ARG A 125 20.10 -22.52 -1.18
CA ARG A 125 21.40 -23.19 -0.94
C ARG A 125 21.41 -23.99 0.36
N ASP A 126 20.64 -23.54 1.36
CA ASP A 126 20.50 -24.18 2.68
C ASP A 126 19.01 -24.33 3.01
N PRO A 127 18.44 -25.54 2.81
CA PRO A 127 17.02 -25.78 3.09
C PRO A 127 16.63 -25.61 4.57
N ALA A 128 17.57 -25.85 5.51
CA ALA A 128 17.29 -25.70 6.93
C ALA A 128 17.21 -24.21 7.32
N ALA A 129 18.12 -23.40 6.81
CA ALA A 129 18.08 -21.95 6.98
C ALA A 129 16.85 -21.34 6.30
N GLU A 130 16.46 -21.84 5.12
CA GLU A 130 15.24 -21.39 4.44
C GLU A 130 14.00 -21.67 5.27
N LEU A 131 13.83 -22.88 5.79
CA LEU A 131 12.71 -23.25 6.63
C LEU A 131 12.63 -22.42 7.91
N ALA A 132 13.78 -22.13 8.53
CA ALA A 132 13.85 -21.28 9.71
C ALA A 132 13.37 -19.85 9.39
N LEU A 133 13.83 -19.27 8.28
CA LEU A 133 13.43 -17.94 7.83
C LEU A 133 11.94 -17.88 7.47
N ILE A 134 11.40 -18.90 6.80
CA ILE A 134 9.95 -18.97 6.48
C ILE A 134 9.13 -18.90 7.76
N ARG A 135 9.45 -19.70 8.77
CA ARG A 135 8.75 -19.69 10.08
C ARG A 135 8.86 -18.35 10.79
N GLU A 136 10.03 -17.74 10.75
CA GLU A 136 10.25 -16.42 11.31
C GLU A 136 9.35 -15.38 10.63
N VAL A 137 9.32 -15.36 9.29
CA VAL A 137 8.48 -14.42 8.52
C VAL A 137 7.00 -14.65 8.76
N GLN A 138 6.54 -15.90 8.84
CA GLN A 138 5.15 -16.21 9.21
C GLN A 138 4.79 -15.67 10.60
N SER A 139 5.71 -15.76 11.57
CA SER A 139 5.53 -15.17 12.90
C SER A 139 5.49 -13.64 12.87
N ILE A 140 6.39 -13.00 12.11
CA ILE A 140 6.41 -11.54 11.90
C ILE A 140 5.11 -11.09 11.24
N TYR A 141 4.66 -11.79 10.21
CA TYR A 141 3.40 -11.51 9.52
C TYR A 141 2.20 -11.60 10.48
N ALA A 142 2.14 -12.62 11.33
CA ALA A 142 1.09 -12.74 12.33
C ALA A 142 1.12 -11.59 13.36
N ARG A 143 2.28 -11.06 13.72
CA ARG A 143 2.42 -9.87 14.57
C ARG A 143 1.96 -8.61 13.84
N TYR A 144 2.40 -8.42 12.60
CA TYR A 144 2.01 -7.30 11.74
C TYR A 144 0.49 -7.21 11.57
N THR A 145 -0.17 -8.33 11.25
CA THR A 145 -1.63 -8.38 11.05
C THR A 145 -2.44 -8.06 12.31
N ARG A 146 -1.89 -8.32 13.50
CA ARG A 146 -2.51 -7.91 14.79
C ARG A 146 -2.38 -6.40 15.04
N ALA A 147 -1.35 -5.76 14.49
CA ALA A 147 -1.15 -4.32 14.62
C ALA A 147 -2.04 -3.52 13.67
N LEU A 148 -2.47 -4.12 12.55
CA LEU A 148 -3.34 -3.46 11.56
C LEU A 148 -4.69 -3.04 12.16
N PRO A 149 -5.25 -1.89 11.72
CA PRO A 149 -6.61 -1.46 12.10
C PRO A 149 -7.69 -2.45 11.65
N SER A 150 -7.51 -3.07 10.48
CA SER A 150 -8.38 -4.11 9.94
C SER A 150 -7.57 -5.36 9.65
N ARG A 151 -7.97 -6.48 10.19
CA ARG A 151 -7.28 -7.75 9.98
C ARG A 151 -7.52 -8.25 8.55
N PRO A 152 -6.49 -8.80 7.89
CA PRO A 152 -6.66 -9.52 6.65
C PRO A 152 -7.64 -10.69 6.80
N SER A 153 -8.19 -11.17 5.69
CA SER A 153 -9.08 -12.33 5.71
C SER A 153 -8.35 -13.59 6.21
N ALA A 154 -9.12 -14.51 6.80
CA ALA A 154 -8.57 -15.80 7.25
C ALA A 154 -7.94 -16.61 6.10
N GLU A 155 -8.44 -16.40 4.88
CA GLU A 155 -7.91 -17.03 3.66
C GLU A 155 -6.50 -16.54 3.34
N LEU A 156 -6.22 -15.23 3.47
CA LEU A 156 -4.87 -14.68 3.29
C LEU A 156 -3.90 -15.23 4.34
N GLN A 157 -4.34 -15.34 5.59
CA GLN A 157 -3.53 -15.94 6.65
C GLN A 157 -3.21 -17.40 6.33
N ALA A 158 -4.23 -18.19 5.99
CA ALA A 158 -4.04 -19.60 5.62
C ALA A 158 -3.11 -19.78 4.40
N ALA A 159 -3.21 -18.87 3.41
CA ALA A 159 -2.32 -18.90 2.25
C ALA A 159 -0.86 -18.63 2.63
N VAL A 160 -0.59 -17.66 3.52
CA VAL A 160 0.76 -17.40 4.02
C VAL A 160 1.31 -18.61 4.80
N ASP A 161 0.48 -19.24 5.64
CA ASP A 161 0.89 -20.38 6.46
C ASP A 161 1.16 -21.64 5.62
N ALA A 162 0.53 -21.76 4.43
CA ALA A 162 0.68 -22.87 3.51
C ALA A 162 1.90 -22.77 2.58
N LEU A 163 2.55 -21.61 2.47
CA LEU A 163 3.70 -21.42 1.59
C LEU A 163 4.99 -21.90 2.26
N GLU A 164 5.62 -22.89 1.64
CA GLU A 164 6.81 -23.58 2.15
C GLU A 164 8.11 -23.21 1.40
N GLN A 165 8.06 -22.21 0.50
CA GLN A 165 9.21 -21.75 -0.27
C GLN A 165 9.39 -20.23 -0.06
N SER A 166 10.65 -19.81 0.10
CA SER A 166 10.98 -18.41 0.39
C SER A 166 10.53 -17.43 -0.70
N GLY A 167 10.75 -17.77 -1.97
CA GLY A 167 10.38 -16.93 -3.11
C GLY A 167 8.87 -16.70 -3.20
N PRO A 168 8.05 -17.75 -3.34
CA PRO A 168 6.60 -17.64 -3.38
C PRO A 168 6.00 -16.91 -2.16
N LEU A 169 6.53 -17.18 -0.96
CA LEU A 169 6.07 -16.49 0.26
C LEU A 169 6.36 -15.00 0.21
N ALA A 170 7.57 -14.61 -0.17
CA ALA A 170 7.94 -13.20 -0.30
C ALA A 170 7.07 -12.48 -1.35
N ASP A 171 6.85 -13.10 -2.50
CA ASP A 171 6.06 -12.54 -3.59
C ASP A 171 4.58 -12.41 -3.22
N PHE A 172 4.04 -13.40 -2.51
CA PHE A 172 2.67 -13.36 -2.03
C PHE A 172 2.45 -12.22 -1.03
N ILE A 173 3.33 -12.09 -0.04
CA ILE A 173 3.25 -11.00 0.94
C ILE A 173 3.42 -9.64 0.26
N ALA A 174 4.39 -9.50 -0.66
CA ALA A 174 4.61 -8.26 -1.39
C ALA A 174 3.38 -7.84 -2.20
N MET A 175 2.71 -8.78 -2.84
CA MET A 175 1.53 -8.49 -3.65
C MET A 175 0.33 -8.08 -2.82
N HIS A 176 0.01 -8.82 -1.76
CA HIS A 176 -1.26 -8.70 -1.04
C HIS A 176 -1.20 -7.78 0.18
N ILE A 177 -0.01 -7.57 0.74
CA ILE A 177 0.16 -6.91 2.04
C ILE A 177 0.88 -5.57 1.91
N LEU A 178 2.01 -5.51 1.19
CA LEU A 178 2.73 -4.26 1.04
C LEU A 178 1.89 -3.25 0.25
N GLN A 179 1.82 -2.01 0.74
CA GLN A 179 1.08 -0.94 0.07
C GLN A 179 2.00 0.02 -0.68
N ASN A 180 3.22 0.20 -0.18
CA ASN A 180 4.17 1.14 -0.76
C ASN A 180 4.77 0.59 -2.07
N PRO A 181 4.62 1.32 -3.22
CA PRO A 181 5.17 0.89 -4.51
C PRO A 181 6.69 0.67 -4.51
N GLU A 182 7.44 1.50 -3.78
CA GLU A 182 8.89 1.37 -3.69
C GLU A 182 9.31 0.12 -2.91
N GLN A 183 8.56 -0.24 -1.85
CA GLN A 183 8.78 -1.49 -1.14
C GLN A 183 8.52 -2.69 -2.06
N LYS A 184 7.42 -2.66 -2.83
CA LYS A 184 7.11 -3.70 -3.82
C LYS A 184 8.20 -3.83 -4.88
N GLN A 185 8.73 -2.71 -5.36
CA GLN A 185 9.81 -2.72 -6.35
C GLN A 185 11.08 -3.34 -5.79
N LYS A 186 11.46 -3.05 -4.53
CA LYS A 186 12.59 -3.73 -3.86
C LYS A 186 12.45 -5.26 -3.87
N ILE A 187 11.22 -5.77 -3.74
CA ILE A 187 10.95 -7.21 -3.79
C ILE A 187 11.05 -7.75 -5.22
N ILE A 188 10.63 -6.98 -6.23
CA ILE A 188 10.84 -7.35 -7.64
C ILE A 188 12.33 -7.37 -7.98
N ASP A 189 13.11 -6.41 -7.50
CA ASP A 189 14.54 -6.26 -7.78
C ASP A 189 15.39 -7.36 -7.10
N ALA A 190 14.92 -7.91 -5.99
CA ALA A 190 15.60 -8.98 -5.27
C ALA A 190 15.45 -10.32 -6.01
N THR A 191 16.51 -10.75 -6.71
CA THR A 191 16.51 -11.99 -7.51
C THR A 191 16.69 -13.24 -6.66
N ASP A 192 17.51 -13.17 -5.59
CA ASP A 192 17.70 -14.27 -4.64
C ASP A 192 16.47 -14.44 -3.74
N PRO A 193 15.82 -15.62 -3.71
CA PRO A 193 14.59 -15.84 -2.94
C PRO A 193 14.78 -15.67 -1.43
N PHE A 194 15.92 -16.09 -0.89
CA PHE A 194 16.23 -16.00 0.52
C PHE A 194 16.41 -14.55 0.97
N GLU A 195 17.23 -13.78 0.23
CA GLU A 195 17.41 -12.34 0.50
C GLU A 195 16.13 -11.55 0.28
N ARG A 196 15.30 -11.96 -0.67
CA ARG A 196 13.96 -11.39 -0.90
C ARG A 196 13.07 -11.56 0.33
N LEU A 197 13.02 -12.76 0.88
CA LEU A 197 12.21 -13.04 2.08
C LEU A 197 12.74 -12.30 3.31
N ARG A 198 14.06 -12.16 3.46
CA ARG A 198 14.68 -11.31 4.49
C ARG A 198 14.28 -9.84 4.34
N THR A 199 14.23 -9.35 3.12
CA THR A 199 13.77 -7.98 2.82
C THR A 199 12.32 -7.80 3.24
N VAL A 200 11.44 -8.75 2.94
CA VAL A 200 10.03 -8.75 3.39
C VAL A 200 9.95 -8.71 4.93
N ALA A 201 10.74 -9.56 5.61
CA ALA A 201 10.79 -9.57 7.08
C ALA A 201 11.13 -8.18 7.66
N SER A 202 12.18 -7.56 7.12
CA SER A 202 12.62 -6.22 7.54
C SER A 202 11.54 -5.15 7.30
N LEU A 203 10.87 -5.18 6.16
CA LEU A 203 9.78 -4.25 5.84
C LEU A 203 8.60 -4.42 6.79
N LEU A 204 8.16 -5.66 7.02
CA LEU A 204 7.04 -5.95 7.94
C LEU A 204 7.36 -5.55 9.38
N LEU A 205 8.59 -5.76 9.84
CA LEU A 205 9.02 -5.32 11.17
C LEU A 205 8.97 -3.81 11.31
N GLY A 206 9.52 -3.07 10.35
CA GLY A 206 9.49 -1.60 10.35
C GLY A 206 8.05 -1.05 10.32
N ASP A 207 7.21 -1.60 9.45
CA ASP A 207 5.80 -1.20 9.36
C ASP A 207 5.04 -1.55 10.67
N THR A 208 5.37 -2.69 11.32
CA THR A 208 4.76 -3.07 12.60
C THR A 208 5.10 -2.07 13.69
N GLU A 209 6.36 -1.65 13.80
CA GLU A 209 6.79 -0.66 14.80
C GLU A 209 6.08 0.69 14.61
N ILE A 210 5.91 1.13 13.37
CA ILE A 210 5.16 2.35 13.04
C ILE A 210 3.69 2.21 13.46
N LEU A 211 3.04 1.10 13.14
CA LEU A 211 1.65 0.85 13.50
C LEU A 211 1.44 0.80 15.03
N GLU A 212 2.33 0.14 15.76
CA GLU A 212 2.30 0.07 17.22
C GLU A 212 2.48 1.46 17.85
N LEU A 213 3.39 2.29 17.29
CA LEU A 213 3.60 3.67 17.73
C LEU A 213 2.36 4.54 17.46
N GLN A 214 1.79 4.46 16.27
CA GLN A 214 0.56 5.18 15.93
C GLN A 214 -0.59 4.81 16.89
N LYS A 215 -0.77 3.53 17.18
CA LYS A 215 -1.79 3.04 18.12
C LYS A 215 -1.60 3.62 19.52
N ASN A 216 -0.34 3.67 20.00
CA ASN A 216 -0.02 4.26 21.30
C ASN A 216 -0.28 5.77 21.34
N ILE A 217 0.04 6.50 20.27
CA ILE A 217 -0.24 7.94 20.15
C ILE A 217 -1.76 8.17 20.17
N HIS A 218 -2.53 7.43 19.38
CA HIS A 218 -3.99 7.55 19.34
C HIS A 218 -4.62 7.29 20.70
N LYS A 219 -4.14 6.26 21.42
CA LYS A 219 -4.60 5.94 22.78
C LYS A 219 -4.37 7.11 23.73
N ARG A 220 -3.16 7.69 23.76
CA ARG A 220 -2.81 8.84 24.61
C ARG A 220 -3.65 10.08 24.28
N VAL A 221 -3.82 10.38 23.00
CA VAL A 221 -4.67 11.51 22.57
C VAL A 221 -6.11 11.30 23.03
N LYS A 222 -6.67 10.11 22.85
CA LYS A 222 -8.03 9.80 23.29
C LYS A 222 -8.17 9.96 24.82
N GLU A 223 -7.25 9.42 25.59
CA GLU A 223 -7.25 9.54 27.07
C GLU A 223 -7.16 11.01 27.51
N GLN A 224 -6.36 11.84 26.81
CA GLN A 224 -6.24 13.26 27.12
C GLN A 224 -7.51 14.04 26.77
N VAL A 225 -8.14 13.75 25.62
CA VAL A 225 -9.42 14.37 25.22
C VAL A 225 -10.51 14.01 26.23
N GLU A 226 -10.63 12.73 26.61
CA GLU A 226 -11.60 12.29 27.61
C GLU A 226 -11.39 12.96 28.98
N ARG A 227 -10.12 13.14 29.40
CA ARG A 227 -9.79 13.87 30.64
C ARG A 227 -10.21 15.33 30.52
N SER A 228 -9.85 16.01 29.45
CA SER A 228 -10.20 17.43 29.25
C SER A 228 -11.71 17.65 29.21
N GLN A 229 -12.45 16.77 28.52
CA GLN A 229 -13.91 16.83 28.50
C GLN A 229 -14.52 16.63 29.89
N LYS A 230 -13.99 15.69 30.68
CA LYS A 230 -14.44 15.46 32.05
C LYS A 230 -14.13 16.66 32.95
N GLU A 231 -12.95 17.25 32.84
CA GLU A 231 -12.57 18.46 33.58
C GLU A 231 -13.47 19.64 33.21
N PHE A 232 -13.75 19.83 31.92
CA PHE A 232 -14.67 20.88 31.47
C PHE A 232 -16.09 20.68 32.04
N PHE A 233 -16.61 19.45 31.96
CA PHE A 233 -17.93 19.12 32.51
C PHE A 233 -18.00 19.38 34.00
N LEU A 234 -17.00 18.98 34.78
CA LEU A 234 -16.92 19.21 36.21
C LEU A 234 -16.85 20.71 36.56
N ARG A 235 -16.09 21.51 35.79
CA ARG A 235 -16.04 22.97 35.98
C ARG A 235 -17.40 23.62 35.73
N GLU A 236 -18.10 23.20 34.68
CA GLU A 236 -19.42 23.73 34.37
C GLU A 236 -20.44 23.34 35.42
N GLN A 237 -20.39 22.10 35.94
CA GLN A 237 -21.25 21.72 37.12
C GLN A 237 -20.95 22.59 38.34
N LEU A 238 -19.67 22.79 38.68
CA LEU A 238 -19.30 23.69 39.79
C LEU A 238 -19.81 25.08 39.58
N ARG A 239 -19.74 25.62 38.38
CA ARG A 239 -20.26 26.95 38.05
C ARG A 239 -21.79 27.04 38.24
N VAL A 240 -22.52 26.04 37.78
CA VAL A 240 -23.97 25.96 37.96
C VAL A 240 -24.34 25.91 39.46
N ILE A 241 -23.66 25.06 40.23
CA ILE A 241 -23.88 24.95 41.68
C ILE A 241 -23.55 26.24 42.40
N GLN A 242 -22.45 26.93 42.05
CA GLN A 242 -22.08 28.23 42.61
C GLN A 242 -23.13 29.31 42.30
N ASN A 243 -23.67 29.31 41.08
CA ASN A 243 -24.74 30.23 40.69
C ASN A 243 -26.06 29.96 41.44
N GLU A 244 -26.40 28.71 41.67
CA GLU A 244 -27.59 28.34 42.43
C GLU A 244 -27.43 28.69 43.93
N LEU A 245 -26.27 28.44 44.51
CA LEU A 245 -25.96 28.81 45.90
C LEU A 245 -25.90 30.35 46.08
N GLY A 246 -25.32 31.10 45.07
CA GLY A 246 -25.30 32.53 45.07
C GLY A 246 -26.69 33.18 44.91
N ARG A 247 -27.62 32.51 44.22
CA ARG A 247 -29.02 32.94 44.14
C ARG A 247 -29.82 32.65 45.43
N GLY A 248 -29.45 31.60 46.18
CA GLY A 248 -30.06 31.31 47.48
C GLY A 248 -29.60 32.27 48.58
N GLY A 249 -28.44 32.96 48.44
CA GLY A 249 -27.95 33.94 49.40
C GLY A 249 -28.40 35.40 49.12
N ALA A 250 -29.01 35.67 47.96
CA ALA A 250 -29.47 37.01 47.60
C ALA A 250 -30.96 37.26 47.84
N ALA A 251 -31.62 36.39 48.61
CA ALA A 251 -33.02 36.54 48.96
C ALA A 251 -33.24 37.12 50.38
N GLU A 252 -32.19 37.57 51.08
CA GLU A 252 -32.29 38.15 52.43
C GLU A 252 -31.55 39.48 52.61
N GLU A 253 -31.31 40.32 51.58
CA GLU A 253 -30.83 41.69 51.74
C GLU A 253 -31.34 42.56 50.58
N GLU A 254 -32.65 42.87 50.55
CA GLU A 254 -33.20 44.08 49.96
C GLU A 254 -33.73 44.95 51.10
N GLU A 255 -32.87 45.80 51.60
CA GLU A 255 -33.24 47.17 52.04
C GLU A 255 -32.00 48.03 52.15
N ASP A 256 -32.14 49.24 51.50
CA ASP A 256 -31.39 50.47 51.64
C ASP A 256 -30.12 50.71 50.78
N GLY A 257 -30.27 51.70 49.92
CA GLY A 257 -29.21 52.68 49.68
C GLY A 257 -28.83 52.93 48.22
N GLU A 258 -29.63 53.79 47.61
CA GLU A 258 -29.29 54.95 46.72
C GLU A 258 -27.90 55.10 46.12
N PHE A 259 -27.96 55.35 44.79
CA PHE A 259 -27.32 56.42 44.02
C PHE A 259 -25.78 56.50 43.94
N TYR A 260 -25.23 56.45 42.75
CA TYR A 260 -24.59 57.53 41.99
C TYR A 260 -24.13 57.05 40.60
N GLU A 261 -24.43 57.96 39.63
CA GLU A 261 -23.92 58.01 38.27
C GLU A 261 -22.40 58.15 38.19
N ASP A 262 -21.80 57.71 37.11
CA ASP A 262 -21.06 58.47 36.06
C ASP A 262 -20.20 57.43 35.29
N ALA A 263 -20.39 57.32 34.02
CA ALA A 263 -19.89 58.05 32.84
C ALA A 263 -18.43 57.72 32.46
N ASP A 264 -18.30 57.36 31.16
CA ASP A 264 -17.17 57.58 30.25
C ASP A 264 -15.91 56.69 30.46
N ASP A 265 -15.42 55.99 29.48
CA ASP A 265 -14.81 56.49 28.24
C ASP A 265 -14.25 55.32 27.38
N ILE A 266 -14.57 55.36 26.16
CA ILE A 266 -13.89 55.14 24.89
C ILE A 266 -12.52 54.42 24.88
N GLY A 267 -12.38 53.46 23.94
CA GLY A 267 -11.09 53.01 23.49
C GLY A 267 -11.12 51.95 22.38
N GLU A 268 -11.46 52.35 21.16
CA GLU A 268 -11.10 51.63 19.93
C GLU A 268 -9.62 51.26 19.87
N TYR A 269 -9.31 50.09 19.38
CA TYR A 269 -8.16 49.96 18.47
C TYR A 269 -8.40 48.82 17.44
N GLN A 270 -8.41 49.26 16.19
CA GLN A 270 -8.38 48.44 14.97
C GLN A 270 -6.99 47.91 14.71
N SER A 271 -7.00 46.77 14.01
CA SER A 271 -6.12 46.37 12.89
C SER A 271 -4.61 46.25 13.10
N SER A 272 -4.06 45.11 12.87
CA SER A 272 -3.28 44.70 11.66
C SER A 272 -3.15 43.22 11.56
#